data_ced96ece5ab2ae5343779a6d00d8ec2f
#
_entry.id   ced96ece5ab2ae5343779a6d00d8ec2f
#
_cell.length_a   1.000
_cell.length_b   1.000
_cell.length_c   1.000
_cell.angle_alpha   90.00
_cell.angle_beta   90.00
_cell.angle_gamma   90.00
#
_symmetry.space_group_name_H-M   'P 1'
#
loop_
_entity.id
_entity.type
_entity.pdbx_description
1 polymer ?
#
loop_
_entity_poly.entity_id
_entity_poly.type
_entity_poly.pdbx_seq_one_letter_code
_entity_poly.pdbx_strand_id
1 'polypeptide(L)'
;MRGVYENPAGSGIWWIHYYAAGKRHREKVGRKSDAIKLYQSRKADAAAGRKLPELRNSKVVTVSELIDDVVEFTAHHKDQRGYKSKGEIVREALGSRPAAELTPQELERWLRARCKTAATANRYKAFISLCYREGVRNGKVSVNPARLVRQRKEGTGRLRFLSREEYDKLHKVISKRFPEHLAEFVVSVHTGMRLSEQYTCTWSQVHLDRRAIELTKTKNGSARTVHLNSDAIAALESLRRPRQHPSDSVFPREGSKNSFDTRSWFHPCMEEAGITEYVWHCNRHTFCSWLAMAWASIKEIQEAAGHKTITMSARYSHLSPAHRLSVVERIASASQ
;
A
#
# COMPACT_ATOMS: atom_id res chain seq x y z
N MET A 1 -42.98 -31.57 32.21
CA MET A 1 -41.76 -32.25 31.72
C MET A 1 -40.59 -31.68 32.49
N ARG A 2 -39.82 -32.50 33.24
CA ARG A 2 -38.65 -31.97 34.00
C ARG A 2 -37.60 -31.44 33.01
N GLY A 3 -37.45 -30.13 32.95
CA GLY A 3 -36.46 -29.47 32.08
C GLY A 3 -37.04 -28.49 31.04
N VAL A 4 -38.37 -28.42 30.90
CA VAL A 4 -39.07 -27.43 30.07
C VAL A 4 -39.98 -26.60 31.00
N TYR A 5 -39.81 -25.29 31.01
CA TYR A 5 -40.53 -24.40 31.91
C TYR A 5 -40.74 -23.02 31.30
N GLU A 6 -41.78 -22.34 31.77
CA GLU A 6 -42.05 -20.97 31.34
C GLU A 6 -41.32 -19.98 32.26
N ASN A 7 -40.74 -18.96 31.71
CA ASN A 7 -40.03 -17.94 32.47
C ASN A 7 -40.02 -16.59 31.74
N PRO A 8 -40.61 -15.49 32.33
CA PRO A 8 -41.43 -15.51 33.57
C PRO A 8 -42.73 -16.30 33.42
N ALA A 9 -43.29 -16.77 34.54
CA ALA A 9 -44.54 -17.50 34.52
C ALA A 9 -45.66 -16.63 33.89
N GLY A 10 -46.46 -17.20 32.97
CA GLY A 10 -47.52 -16.50 32.25
C GLY A 10 -47.04 -15.64 31.07
N SER A 11 -45.76 -15.63 30.74
CA SER A 11 -45.19 -14.80 29.63
C SER A 11 -45.36 -15.43 28.26
N GLY A 12 -45.77 -16.69 28.14
CA GLY A 12 -45.72 -17.42 26.89
C GLY A 12 -44.32 -17.80 26.41
N ILE A 13 -43.29 -17.43 27.17
CA ILE A 13 -41.89 -17.67 26.80
C ILE A 13 -41.34 -18.90 27.50
N TRP A 14 -41.07 -19.93 26.73
CA TRP A 14 -40.60 -21.23 27.23
C TRP A 14 -39.12 -21.36 27.15
N TRP A 15 -38.52 -21.97 28.17
CA TRP A 15 -37.13 -22.26 28.36
C TRP A 15 -36.90 -23.76 28.53
N ILE A 16 -35.73 -24.22 28.17
CA ILE A 16 -35.28 -25.59 28.46
C ILE A 16 -34.05 -25.54 29.35
N HIS A 17 -33.88 -26.58 30.20
CA HIS A 17 -32.60 -26.85 30.82
C HIS A 17 -32.29 -28.34 30.74
N TYR A 18 -31.04 -28.65 30.51
CA TYR A 18 -30.53 -30.01 30.43
C TYR A 18 -29.08 -30.05 30.93
N TYR A 19 -28.58 -31.27 31.20
CA TYR A 19 -27.19 -31.48 31.63
C TYR A 19 -26.43 -32.18 30.51
N ALA A 20 -25.20 -31.69 30.22
CA ALA A 20 -24.25 -32.30 29.30
C ALA A 20 -22.84 -32.12 29.83
N ALA A 21 -22.00 -33.14 29.78
CA ALA A 21 -20.64 -33.14 30.33
C ALA A 21 -20.52 -32.56 31.75
N GLY A 22 -21.48 -32.89 32.63
CA GLY A 22 -21.52 -32.44 34.04
C GLY A 22 -21.96 -30.97 34.23
N LYS A 23 -22.26 -30.23 33.18
CA LYS A 23 -22.68 -28.83 33.25
C LYS A 23 -24.16 -28.66 32.91
N ARG A 24 -24.85 -27.74 33.63
CA ARG A 24 -26.23 -27.36 33.37
C ARG A 24 -26.30 -26.31 32.27
N HIS A 25 -27.02 -26.59 31.19
CA HIS A 25 -27.31 -25.70 30.10
C HIS A 25 -28.73 -25.18 30.17
N ARG A 26 -28.96 -23.91 29.76
CA ARG A 26 -30.27 -23.27 29.68
C ARG A 26 -30.43 -22.57 28.36
N GLU A 27 -31.54 -22.80 27.66
CA GLU A 27 -31.84 -22.16 26.38
C GLU A 27 -33.24 -21.55 26.40
N LYS A 28 -33.38 -20.31 25.89
CA LYS A 28 -34.65 -19.66 25.64
C LYS A 28 -35.15 -20.12 24.27
N VAL A 29 -36.40 -20.58 24.18
CA VAL A 29 -36.94 -21.18 22.95
C VAL A 29 -38.10 -20.40 22.38
N GLY A 30 -38.99 -19.88 23.23
CA GLY A 30 -40.22 -19.15 22.84
C GLY A 30 -41.46 -20.02 23.00
N ARG A 31 -41.93 -20.73 21.96
CA ARG A 31 -43.17 -21.51 22.04
C ARG A 31 -42.97 -22.85 22.79
N LYS A 32 -44.00 -23.29 23.50
CA LYS A 32 -43.99 -24.55 24.29
C LYS A 32 -43.68 -25.78 23.46
N SER A 33 -44.30 -25.90 22.29
CA SER A 33 -44.09 -27.03 21.37
C SER A 33 -42.62 -27.17 20.91
N ASP A 34 -42.00 -26.02 20.60
CA ASP A 34 -40.65 -25.97 20.13
C ASP A 34 -39.67 -26.25 21.27
N ALA A 35 -39.96 -25.78 22.47
CA ALA A 35 -39.20 -26.09 23.66
C ALA A 35 -39.17 -27.59 23.99
N ILE A 36 -40.31 -28.26 23.82
CA ILE A 36 -40.38 -29.73 24.02
C ILE A 36 -39.52 -30.46 22.99
N LYS A 37 -39.65 -30.12 21.70
CA LYS A 37 -38.87 -30.72 20.62
C LYS A 37 -37.35 -30.52 20.80
N LEU A 38 -36.96 -29.27 21.11
CA LEU A 38 -35.57 -28.94 21.32
C LEU A 38 -34.99 -29.64 22.56
N TYR A 39 -35.73 -29.72 23.65
CA TYR A 39 -35.33 -30.44 24.86
C TYR A 39 -35.03 -31.92 24.56
N GLN A 40 -35.90 -32.57 23.80
CA GLN A 40 -35.71 -33.96 23.41
C GLN A 40 -34.47 -34.16 22.54
N SER A 41 -34.29 -33.27 21.56
CA SER A 41 -33.08 -33.28 20.71
C SER A 41 -31.82 -33.11 21.54
N ARG A 42 -31.77 -32.10 22.43
CA ARG A 42 -30.60 -31.84 23.28
C ARG A 42 -30.26 -32.98 24.22
N LYS A 43 -31.31 -33.65 24.74
CA LYS A 43 -31.13 -34.79 25.60
C LYS A 43 -30.58 -36.01 24.84
N ALA A 44 -31.03 -36.23 23.59
CA ALA A 44 -30.53 -37.27 22.73
C ALA A 44 -29.08 -37.01 22.32
N ASP A 45 -28.76 -35.79 21.95
CA ASP A 45 -27.39 -35.38 21.59
C ASP A 45 -26.43 -35.51 22.78
N ALA A 46 -26.85 -35.09 23.99
CA ALA A 46 -26.05 -35.28 25.20
C ALA A 46 -25.80 -36.74 25.54
N ALA A 47 -26.81 -37.59 25.38
CA ALA A 47 -26.69 -39.05 25.59
C ALA A 47 -25.78 -39.73 24.55
N ALA A 48 -25.80 -39.23 23.30
CA ALA A 48 -24.94 -39.70 22.21
C ALA A 48 -23.50 -39.13 22.24
N GLY A 49 -23.13 -38.30 23.24
CA GLY A 49 -21.83 -37.66 23.34
C GLY A 49 -21.52 -36.65 22.22
N ARG A 50 -22.55 -36.22 21.47
CA ARG A 50 -22.38 -35.21 20.43
C ARG A 50 -22.03 -33.87 21.02
N LYS A 51 -21.13 -33.10 20.37
CA LYS A 51 -20.86 -31.70 20.75
C LYS A 51 -22.14 -30.88 20.61
N LEU A 52 -22.71 -30.50 21.75
CA LEU A 52 -23.81 -29.55 21.77
C LEU A 52 -23.32 -28.20 21.29
N PRO A 53 -24.18 -27.40 20.61
CA PRO A 53 -23.85 -26.03 20.32
C PRO A 53 -23.51 -25.35 21.65
N GLU A 54 -22.27 -24.95 21.84
CA GLU A 54 -21.96 -24.07 22.94
C GLU A 54 -22.78 -22.79 22.69
N LEU A 55 -23.74 -22.53 23.59
CA LEU A 55 -24.26 -21.18 23.75
C LEU A 55 -23.10 -20.36 24.32
N ARG A 56 -22.17 -20.02 23.46
CA ARG A 56 -21.22 -18.97 23.77
C ARG A 56 -22.05 -17.71 23.98
N ASN A 57 -22.00 -17.15 25.20
CA ASN A 57 -21.96 -15.71 25.35
C ASN A 57 -20.68 -15.25 24.63
N SER A 58 -20.65 -15.37 23.32
CA SER A 58 -19.53 -14.92 22.52
C SER A 58 -19.65 -13.41 22.54
N LYS A 59 -18.74 -12.78 23.28
CA LYS A 59 -18.46 -11.35 23.17
C LYS A 59 -18.53 -11.03 21.68
N VAL A 60 -19.45 -10.15 21.31
CA VAL A 60 -19.65 -9.78 19.90
C VAL A 60 -18.35 -9.16 19.41
N VAL A 61 -17.65 -9.86 18.55
CA VAL A 61 -16.40 -9.36 17.94
C VAL A 61 -16.75 -8.23 16.98
N THR A 62 -16.16 -7.08 17.19
CA THR A 62 -16.36 -5.90 16.33
C THR A 62 -15.30 -5.83 15.23
N VAL A 63 -15.58 -5.05 14.19
CA VAL A 63 -14.58 -4.73 13.15
C VAL A 63 -13.37 -4.03 13.76
N SER A 64 -13.56 -3.19 14.79
CA SER A 64 -12.47 -2.56 15.54
C SER A 64 -11.50 -3.58 16.12
N GLU A 65 -12.01 -4.65 16.76
CA GLU A 65 -11.16 -5.69 17.33
C GLU A 65 -10.33 -6.42 16.26
N LEU A 66 -10.88 -6.64 15.06
CA LEU A 66 -10.13 -7.22 13.94
C LEU A 66 -9.05 -6.27 13.40
N ILE A 67 -9.28 -4.95 13.46
CA ILE A 67 -8.29 -3.94 13.08
C ILE A 67 -7.16 -3.92 14.09
N ASP A 68 -7.45 -3.99 15.40
CA ASP A 68 -6.45 -4.01 16.47
C ASP A 68 -5.51 -5.20 16.32
N ASP A 69 -6.05 -6.39 16.07
CA ASP A 69 -5.27 -7.59 15.82
C ASP A 69 -4.27 -7.41 14.65
N VAL A 70 -4.72 -6.78 13.56
CA VAL A 70 -3.84 -6.56 12.40
C VAL A 70 -2.81 -5.47 12.68
N VAL A 71 -3.16 -4.40 13.38
CA VAL A 71 -2.20 -3.35 13.75
C VAL A 71 -1.12 -3.92 14.67
N GLU A 72 -1.47 -4.79 15.60
CA GLU A 72 -0.54 -5.51 16.47
C GLU A 72 0.32 -6.51 15.66
N PHE A 73 -0.31 -7.38 14.87
CA PHE A 73 0.37 -8.34 14.00
C PHE A 73 1.37 -7.68 13.05
N THR A 74 1.04 -6.48 12.53
CA THR A 74 1.90 -5.74 11.60
C THR A 74 2.88 -4.79 12.29
N ALA A 75 3.02 -4.82 13.61
CA ALA A 75 3.87 -3.91 14.37
C ALA A 75 5.33 -3.88 13.87
N HIS A 76 5.84 -5.02 13.41
CA HIS A 76 7.20 -5.18 12.88
C HIS A 76 7.30 -4.95 11.36
N HIS A 77 6.20 -4.67 10.67
CA HIS A 77 6.21 -4.44 9.23
C HIS A 77 6.71 -3.04 8.89
N LYS A 78 7.47 -2.91 7.81
CA LYS A 78 7.98 -1.62 7.31
C LYS A 78 6.88 -0.57 7.03
N ASP A 79 5.64 -1.01 6.72
CA ASP A 79 4.49 -0.14 6.41
C ASP A 79 3.49 -0.04 7.58
N GLN A 80 3.93 -0.20 8.83
CA GLN A 80 3.07 -0.12 10.01
C GLN A 80 2.22 1.17 10.02
N ARG A 81 2.83 2.32 9.68
CA ARG A 81 2.13 3.61 9.59
C ARG A 81 0.95 3.56 8.61
N GLY A 82 1.13 2.90 7.46
CA GLY A 82 0.07 2.73 6.46
C GLY A 82 -1.07 1.83 6.93
N TYR A 83 -0.77 0.79 7.72
CA TYR A 83 -1.81 -0.04 8.35
C TYR A 83 -2.58 0.72 9.42
N LYS A 84 -1.90 1.46 10.31
CA LYS A 84 -2.55 2.30 11.33
C LYS A 84 -3.49 3.34 10.69
N SER A 85 -3.00 4.11 9.72
CA SER A 85 -3.81 5.14 9.05
C SER A 85 -5.05 4.57 8.34
N LYS A 86 -4.92 3.43 7.65
CA LYS A 86 -6.08 2.74 7.05
C LYS A 86 -7.03 2.21 8.14
N GLY A 87 -6.47 1.69 9.23
CA GLY A 87 -7.22 1.19 10.38
C GLY A 87 -8.10 2.27 11.00
N GLU A 88 -7.56 3.46 11.23
CA GLU A 88 -8.31 4.60 11.79
C GLU A 88 -9.51 4.98 10.90
N ILE A 89 -9.29 5.09 9.60
CA ILE A 89 -10.36 5.44 8.64
C ILE A 89 -11.45 4.37 8.58
N VAL A 90 -11.08 3.08 8.61
CA VAL A 90 -12.05 1.98 8.60
C VAL A 90 -12.77 1.89 9.96
N ARG A 91 -12.06 2.14 11.06
CA ARG A 91 -12.62 2.15 12.41
C ARG A 91 -13.68 3.23 12.59
N GLU A 92 -13.42 4.44 12.11
CA GLU A 92 -14.38 5.54 12.16
C GLU A 92 -15.72 5.16 11.51
N ALA A 93 -15.68 4.46 10.38
CA ALA A 93 -16.87 4.16 9.59
C ALA A 93 -17.55 2.83 9.94
N LEU A 94 -16.77 1.81 10.26
CA LEU A 94 -17.24 0.42 10.38
C LEU A 94 -16.86 -0.23 11.73
N GLY A 95 -16.06 0.44 12.56
CA GLY A 95 -15.44 -0.15 13.74
C GLY A 95 -16.41 -0.72 14.77
N SER A 96 -17.52 -0.05 15.01
CA SER A 96 -18.55 -0.48 15.97
C SER A 96 -19.45 -1.62 15.47
N ARG A 97 -19.39 -1.96 14.18
CA ARG A 97 -20.21 -3.02 13.59
C ARG A 97 -19.76 -4.40 14.10
N PRO A 98 -20.72 -5.30 14.41
CA PRO A 98 -20.41 -6.71 14.60
C PRO A 98 -19.72 -7.27 13.35
N ALA A 99 -18.53 -7.82 13.51
CA ALA A 99 -17.74 -8.28 12.37
C ALA A 99 -18.43 -9.41 11.59
N ALA A 100 -19.20 -10.26 12.27
CA ALA A 100 -19.94 -11.35 11.63
C ALA A 100 -21.11 -10.88 10.76
N GLU A 101 -21.60 -9.65 10.96
CA GLU A 101 -22.77 -9.09 10.28
C GLU A 101 -22.41 -8.19 9.10
N LEU A 102 -21.13 -7.81 8.93
CA LEU A 102 -20.71 -6.96 7.80
C LEU A 102 -20.86 -7.71 6.48
N THR A 103 -21.71 -7.21 5.62
CA THR A 103 -21.98 -7.83 4.31
C THR A 103 -21.06 -7.30 3.22
N PRO A 104 -20.81 -8.08 2.14
CA PRO A 104 -20.06 -7.61 0.97
C PRO A 104 -20.69 -6.37 0.32
N GLN A 105 -22.02 -6.27 0.32
CA GLN A 105 -22.76 -5.14 -0.25
C GLN A 105 -22.55 -3.85 0.54
N GLU A 106 -22.57 -3.91 1.86
CA GLU A 106 -22.29 -2.76 2.74
C GLU A 106 -20.85 -2.28 2.54
N LEU A 107 -19.91 -3.24 2.48
CA LEU A 107 -18.51 -2.92 2.24
C LEU A 107 -18.31 -2.27 0.86
N GLU A 108 -18.96 -2.79 -0.18
CA GLU A 108 -18.89 -2.22 -1.53
C GLU A 108 -19.49 -0.81 -1.58
N ARG A 109 -20.59 -0.57 -0.90
CA ARG A 109 -21.23 0.76 -0.77
C ARG A 109 -20.30 1.74 -0.07
N TRP A 110 -19.68 1.34 1.04
CA TRP A 110 -18.72 2.16 1.75
C TRP A 110 -17.48 2.50 0.88
N LEU A 111 -16.91 1.50 0.19
CA LEU A 111 -15.78 1.71 -0.73
C LEU A 111 -16.14 2.65 -1.87
N ARG A 112 -17.38 2.62 -2.35
CA ARG A 112 -17.88 3.52 -3.41
C ARG A 112 -18.01 4.95 -2.91
N ALA A 113 -18.57 5.15 -1.74
CA ALA A 113 -18.77 6.46 -1.15
C ALA A 113 -17.43 7.12 -0.73
N ARG A 114 -16.49 6.31 -0.16
CA ARG A 114 -15.25 6.82 0.43
C ARG A 114 -14.13 7.04 -0.58
N CYS A 115 -14.04 6.23 -1.64
CA CYS A 115 -12.87 6.15 -2.50
C CYS A 115 -13.12 6.75 -3.88
N LYS A 116 -12.42 7.84 -4.18
CA LYS A 116 -12.49 8.50 -5.49
C LYS A 116 -11.82 7.70 -6.62
N THR A 117 -10.86 6.81 -6.31
CA THR A 117 -10.12 6.03 -7.30
C THR A 117 -10.22 4.53 -7.06
N ALA A 118 -10.16 3.74 -8.15
CA ALA A 118 -10.13 2.28 -8.08
C ALA A 118 -8.96 1.76 -7.23
N ALA A 119 -7.79 2.36 -7.38
CA ALA A 119 -6.59 1.98 -6.64
C ALA A 119 -6.76 2.17 -5.12
N THR A 120 -7.36 3.29 -4.69
CA THR A 120 -7.64 3.54 -3.27
C THR A 120 -8.65 2.53 -2.74
N ALA A 121 -9.72 2.25 -3.48
CA ALA A 121 -10.73 1.27 -3.09
C ALA A 121 -10.14 -0.14 -2.94
N ASN A 122 -9.30 -0.56 -3.90
CA ASN A 122 -8.63 -1.85 -3.85
C ASN A 122 -7.68 -1.97 -2.65
N ARG A 123 -6.99 -0.88 -2.27
CA ARG A 123 -6.12 -0.86 -1.07
C ARG A 123 -6.91 -1.00 0.23
N TYR A 124 -8.06 -0.32 0.37
CA TYR A 124 -8.93 -0.51 1.53
C TYR A 124 -9.55 -1.90 1.56
N LYS A 125 -10.02 -2.41 0.41
CA LYS A 125 -10.50 -3.79 0.30
C LYS A 125 -9.44 -4.79 0.77
N ALA A 126 -8.19 -4.63 0.31
CA ALA A 126 -7.09 -5.50 0.70
C ALA A 126 -6.80 -5.44 2.21
N PHE A 127 -6.85 -4.24 2.79
CA PHE A 127 -6.66 -4.05 4.23
C PHE A 127 -7.78 -4.72 5.04
N ILE A 128 -9.05 -4.51 4.68
CA ILE A 128 -10.19 -5.13 5.37
C ILE A 128 -10.14 -6.65 5.18
N SER A 129 -9.79 -7.13 3.99
CA SER A 129 -9.59 -8.56 3.74
C SER A 129 -8.48 -9.16 4.61
N LEU A 130 -7.44 -8.41 4.92
CA LEU A 130 -6.40 -8.82 5.86
C LEU A 130 -6.97 -8.94 7.27
N CYS A 131 -7.73 -7.94 7.75
CA CYS A 131 -8.36 -7.96 9.07
C CYS A 131 -9.26 -9.20 9.26
N TYR A 132 -10.10 -9.47 8.28
CA TYR A 132 -10.96 -10.64 8.32
C TYR A 132 -10.22 -11.97 8.17
N ARG A 133 -9.15 -12.02 7.38
CA ARG A 133 -8.31 -13.21 7.24
C ARG A 133 -7.68 -13.59 8.57
N GLU A 134 -7.09 -12.63 9.27
CA GLU A 134 -6.54 -12.88 10.61
C GLU A 134 -7.65 -13.20 11.62
N GLY A 135 -8.82 -12.54 11.53
CA GLY A 135 -9.99 -12.87 12.33
C GLY A 135 -10.50 -14.30 12.14
N VAL A 136 -10.50 -14.81 10.90
CA VAL A 136 -10.84 -16.21 10.60
C VAL A 136 -9.78 -17.16 11.16
N ARG A 137 -8.50 -16.83 10.97
CA ARG A 137 -7.37 -17.61 11.49
C ARG A 137 -7.41 -17.76 13.02
N ASN A 138 -7.81 -16.67 13.69
CA ASN A 138 -7.92 -16.61 15.16
C ASN A 138 -9.28 -17.10 15.70
N GLY A 139 -10.16 -17.63 14.83
CA GLY A 139 -11.49 -18.13 15.21
C GLY A 139 -12.48 -17.06 15.70
N LYS A 140 -12.21 -15.78 15.45
CA LYS A 140 -13.08 -14.64 15.84
C LYS A 140 -14.29 -14.47 14.91
N VAL A 141 -14.12 -14.79 13.63
CA VAL A 141 -15.18 -14.77 12.60
C VAL A 141 -15.04 -15.99 11.70
N SER A 142 -16.12 -16.39 11.03
CA SER A 142 -16.13 -17.58 10.14
C SER A 142 -15.95 -17.24 8.67
N VAL A 143 -16.29 -16.02 8.25
CA VAL A 143 -16.31 -15.60 6.84
C VAL A 143 -15.59 -14.27 6.66
N ASN A 144 -14.95 -14.11 5.50
CA ASN A 144 -14.34 -12.86 5.08
C ASN A 144 -15.17 -12.20 3.97
N PRO A 145 -15.99 -11.19 4.28
CA PRO A 145 -16.88 -10.55 3.29
C PRO A 145 -16.11 -9.81 2.20
N ALA A 146 -14.91 -9.32 2.49
CA ALA A 146 -14.09 -8.59 1.50
C ALA A 146 -13.60 -9.48 0.33
N ARG A 147 -13.61 -10.81 0.48
CA ARG A 147 -13.28 -11.74 -0.63
C ARG A 147 -14.33 -11.71 -1.74
N LEU A 148 -15.59 -11.45 -1.39
CA LEU A 148 -16.72 -11.42 -2.33
C LEU A 148 -16.89 -10.05 -3.00
N VAL A 149 -16.24 -9.00 -2.50
CA VAL A 149 -16.22 -7.69 -3.14
C VAL A 149 -15.34 -7.74 -4.39
N ARG A 150 -15.86 -7.25 -5.52
CA ARG A 150 -15.11 -7.23 -6.78
C ARG A 150 -13.92 -6.28 -6.72
N GLN A 151 -12.78 -6.71 -7.25
CA GLN A 151 -11.65 -5.84 -7.45
C GLN A 151 -11.94 -4.89 -8.62
N ARG A 152 -11.69 -3.60 -8.42
CA ARG A 152 -11.89 -2.59 -9.46
C ARG A 152 -10.71 -2.58 -10.42
N LYS A 153 -10.98 -2.43 -11.72
CA LYS A 153 -9.93 -2.27 -12.73
C LYS A 153 -9.21 -0.94 -12.49
N GLU A 154 -7.92 -1.02 -12.23
CA GLU A 154 -7.07 0.17 -12.10
C GLU A 154 -6.61 0.60 -13.50
N GLY A 155 -6.62 1.89 -13.76
CA GLY A 155 -6.03 2.43 -14.98
C GLY A 155 -4.50 2.31 -14.95
N THR A 156 -3.87 2.42 -16.10
CA THR A 156 -2.40 2.37 -16.25
C THR A 156 -1.68 3.51 -15.55
N GLY A 157 -2.43 4.46 -14.98
CA GLY A 157 -1.91 5.67 -14.39
C GLY A 157 -1.44 6.67 -15.46
N ARG A 158 -1.43 7.94 -15.10
CA ARG A 158 -0.95 9.00 -15.98
C ARG A 158 0.58 8.96 -16.03
N LEU A 159 1.16 8.96 -17.24
CA LEU A 159 2.59 9.10 -17.42
C LEU A 159 2.90 10.58 -17.69
N ARG A 160 3.27 11.32 -16.64
CA ARG A 160 3.70 12.71 -16.73
C ARG A 160 5.21 12.78 -16.58
N PHE A 161 5.90 13.38 -17.54
CA PHE A 161 7.33 13.65 -17.53
C PHE A 161 7.59 15.04 -18.12
N LEU A 162 8.76 15.62 -17.87
CA LEU A 162 9.15 16.92 -18.42
C LEU A 162 9.61 16.76 -19.88
N SER A 163 9.17 17.67 -20.75
CA SER A 163 9.89 17.93 -22.00
C SER A 163 11.24 18.58 -21.68
N ARG A 164 12.11 18.71 -22.69
CA ARG A 164 13.40 19.42 -22.50
C ARG A 164 13.17 20.90 -22.17
N GLU A 165 12.23 21.53 -22.86
CA GLU A 165 11.85 22.92 -22.64
C GLU A 165 11.24 23.15 -21.25
N GLU A 166 10.43 22.24 -20.76
CA GLU A 166 9.89 22.30 -19.39
C GLU A 166 10.99 22.13 -18.35
N TYR A 167 11.93 21.20 -18.60
CA TYR A 167 13.08 21.01 -17.72
C TYR A 167 13.93 22.29 -17.64
N ASP A 168 14.27 22.88 -18.78
CA ASP A 168 15.11 24.09 -18.83
C ASP A 168 14.43 25.28 -18.13
N LYS A 169 13.11 25.45 -18.31
CA LYS A 169 12.32 26.46 -17.59
C LYS A 169 12.36 26.23 -16.09
N LEU A 170 12.10 24.99 -15.64
CA LEU A 170 12.08 24.67 -14.22
C LEU A 170 13.46 24.79 -13.59
N HIS A 171 14.50 24.30 -14.29
CA HIS A 171 15.90 24.46 -13.88
C HIS A 171 16.24 25.95 -13.66
N LYS A 172 15.87 26.81 -14.60
CA LYS A 172 16.11 28.27 -14.51
C LYS A 172 15.38 28.90 -13.33
N VAL A 173 14.13 28.51 -13.09
CA VAL A 173 13.35 29.02 -11.95
C VAL A 173 13.95 28.55 -10.63
N ILE A 174 14.31 27.28 -10.51
CA ILE A 174 14.94 26.74 -9.29
C ILE A 174 16.28 27.43 -9.04
N SER A 175 17.12 27.55 -10.05
CA SER A 175 18.43 28.20 -9.96
C SER A 175 18.33 29.65 -9.46
N LYS A 176 17.26 30.37 -9.83
CA LYS A 176 17.02 31.75 -9.41
C LYS A 176 16.43 31.86 -8.01
N ARG A 177 15.46 30.97 -7.68
CA ARG A 177 14.61 31.12 -6.50
C ARG A 177 15.08 30.31 -5.30
N PHE A 178 15.62 29.12 -5.55
CA PHE A 178 16.08 28.15 -4.55
C PHE A 178 17.35 27.45 -5.03
N PRO A 179 18.46 28.21 -5.25
CA PRO A 179 19.70 27.65 -5.80
C PRO A 179 20.27 26.50 -4.98
N GLU A 180 20.03 26.47 -3.68
CA GLU A 180 20.43 25.41 -2.75
C GLU A 180 19.77 24.05 -3.07
N HIS A 181 18.60 24.06 -3.73
CA HIS A 181 17.87 22.85 -4.14
C HIS A 181 18.10 22.43 -5.61
N LEU A 182 18.90 23.21 -6.35
CA LEU A 182 19.13 22.92 -7.77
C LEU A 182 19.78 21.55 -7.99
N ALA A 183 20.82 21.22 -7.22
CA ALA A 183 21.49 19.94 -7.31
C ALA A 183 20.56 18.77 -6.96
N GLU A 184 19.65 18.95 -6.00
CA GLU A 184 18.62 17.93 -5.67
C GLU A 184 17.71 17.61 -6.86
N PHE A 185 17.27 18.64 -7.58
CA PHE A 185 16.43 18.50 -8.76
C PHE A 185 17.19 17.82 -9.92
N VAL A 186 18.39 18.30 -10.23
CA VAL A 186 19.23 17.74 -11.31
C VAL A 186 19.51 16.26 -11.04
N VAL A 187 20.00 15.91 -9.86
CA VAL A 187 20.27 14.51 -9.50
C VAL A 187 19.01 13.66 -9.59
N SER A 188 17.84 14.16 -9.13
CA SER A 188 16.59 13.43 -9.22
C SER A 188 16.20 13.08 -10.65
N VAL A 189 16.32 14.04 -11.58
CA VAL A 189 15.95 13.85 -13.00
C VAL A 189 16.97 12.99 -13.72
N HIS A 190 18.27 13.15 -13.45
CA HIS A 190 19.34 12.47 -14.18
C HIS A 190 19.73 11.09 -13.63
N THR A 191 19.17 10.68 -12.49
CA THR A 191 19.41 9.36 -11.89
C THR A 191 18.14 8.51 -11.72
N GLY A 192 16.97 9.15 -11.74
CA GLY A 192 15.72 8.49 -11.49
C GLY A 192 15.61 7.84 -10.10
N MET A 193 16.44 8.25 -9.12
CA MET A 193 16.38 7.76 -7.75
C MET A 193 15.00 8.00 -7.14
N ARG A 194 14.56 7.09 -6.26
CA ARG A 194 13.35 7.35 -5.47
C ARG A 194 13.65 8.44 -4.44
N LEU A 195 12.63 9.22 -4.09
CA LEU A 195 12.76 10.28 -3.09
C LEU A 195 13.52 9.83 -1.84
N SER A 196 13.13 8.70 -1.26
CA SER A 196 13.79 8.16 -0.07
C SER A 196 15.23 7.71 -0.32
N GLU A 197 15.53 7.15 -1.48
CA GLU A 197 16.90 6.74 -1.85
C GLU A 197 17.81 7.96 -1.96
N GLN A 198 17.33 9.02 -2.60
CA GLN A 198 18.09 10.25 -2.76
C GLN A 198 18.40 10.92 -1.41
N TYR A 199 17.38 11.12 -0.58
CA TYR A 199 17.55 11.86 0.67
C TYR A 199 18.11 11.05 1.84
N THR A 200 18.25 9.73 1.70
CA THR A 200 18.99 8.91 2.66
C THR A 200 20.39 8.57 2.17
N CYS A 201 20.79 9.08 1.00
CA CYS A 201 22.12 8.86 0.44
C CYS A 201 23.18 9.61 1.26
N THR A 202 24.26 8.93 1.59
CA THR A 202 25.45 9.49 2.25
C THR A 202 26.62 9.55 1.27
N TRP A 203 27.60 10.38 1.60
CA TRP A 203 28.78 10.54 0.75
C TRP A 203 29.63 9.26 0.65
N SER A 204 29.57 8.38 1.64
CA SER A 204 30.21 7.05 1.57
C SER A 204 29.70 6.17 0.43
N GLN A 205 28.50 6.47 -0.08
CA GLN A 205 27.87 5.73 -1.19
C GLN A 205 28.15 6.34 -2.56
N VAL A 206 28.73 7.55 -2.61
CA VAL A 206 28.96 8.30 -3.86
C VAL A 206 30.40 8.10 -4.33
N HIS A 207 30.56 7.45 -5.46
CA HIS A 207 31.85 7.16 -6.12
C HIS A 207 31.93 7.92 -7.45
N LEU A 208 32.39 9.18 -7.39
CA LEU A 208 32.45 10.03 -8.59
C LEU A 208 33.46 9.52 -9.61
N ASP A 209 34.59 8.92 -9.16
CA ASP A 209 35.58 8.25 -9.96
C ASP A 209 35.02 7.11 -10.82
N ARG A 210 34.06 6.35 -10.26
CA ARG A 210 33.36 5.25 -10.94
C ARG A 210 32.04 5.68 -11.57
N ARG A 211 31.67 6.96 -11.46
CA ARG A 211 30.41 7.52 -11.94
C ARG A 211 29.19 6.75 -11.39
N ALA A 212 29.19 6.44 -10.10
CA ALA A 212 28.19 5.57 -9.48
C ALA A 212 27.80 5.99 -8.07
N ILE A 213 26.55 5.69 -7.69
CA ILE A 213 26.08 5.69 -6.30
C ILE A 213 25.67 4.26 -5.94
N GLU A 214 26.24 3.71 -4.87
CA GLU A 214 25.96 2.37 -4.37
C GLU A 214 24.89 2.39 -3.28
N LEU A 215 23.67 2.03 -3.61
CA LEU A 215 22.55 1.96 -2.67
C LEU A 215 22.54 0.59 -1.99
N THR A 216 23.00 0.51 -0.75
CA THR A 216 23.12 -0.73 0.02
C THR A 216 21.77 -1.21 0.58
N LYS A 217 20.81 -0.30 0.83
CA LYS A 217 19.46 -0.60 1.33
C LYS A 217 18.43 0.19 0.54
N THR A 218 17.65 -0.48 -0.30
CA THR A 218 16.48 0.14 -0.95
C THR A 218 15.20 -0.20 -0.20
N LYS A 219 14.10 0.50 -0.52
CA LYS A 219 12.75 0.20 0.03
C LYS A 219 12.38 -1.28 -0.16
N ASN A 220 12.89 -1.94 -1.18
CA ASN A 220 12.63 -3.34 -1.53
C ASN A 220 13.68 -4.33 -0.99
N GLY A 221 14.69 -3.85 -0.24
CA GLY A 221 15.70 -4.69 0.41
C GLY A 221 16.86 -5.15 -0.48
N SER A 222 16.88 -4.85 -1.80
CA SER A 222 17.98 -5.17 -2.71
C SER A 222 18.94 -4.00 -2.86
N ALA A 223 20.24 -4.27 -2.79
CA ALA A 223 21.26 -3.31 -3.17
C ALA A 223 21.19 -3.04 -4.69
N ARG A 224 21.53 -1.82 -5.11
CA ARG A 224 21.66 -1.48 -6.53
C ARG A 224 22.64 -0.35 -6.75
N THR A 225 23.26 -0.33 -7.91
CA THR A 225 24.09 0.77 -8.38
C THR A 225 23.27 1.73 -9.24
N VAL A 226 23.45 3.03 -9.01
CA VAL A 226 22.88 4.10 -9.82
C VAL A 226 24.03 4.73 -10.59
N HIS A 227 23.98 4.68 -11.92
CA HIS A 227 25.01 5.29 -12.77
C HIS A 227 24.76 6.79 -12.94
N LEU A 228 25.83 7.56 -12.97
CA LEU A 228 25.83 9.01 -13.04
C LEU A 228 26.27 9.49 -14.43
N ASN A 229 25.48 10.35 -15.04
CA ASN A 229 25.91 11.11 -16.21
C ASN A 229 26.64 12.40 -15.79
N SER A 230 27.14 13.16 -16.77
CA SER A 230 27.89 14.39 -16.51
C SER A 230 27.14 15.42 -15.69
N ASP A 231 25.84 15.59 -15.96
CA ASP A 231 25.01 16.58 -15.25
C ASP A 231 24.82 16.20 -13.77
N ALA A 232 24.57 14.91 -13.50
CA ALA A 232 24.46 14.41 -12.13
C ALA A 232 25.78 14.51 -11.36
N ILE A 233 26.93 14.28 -12.04
CA ILE A 233 28.27 14.44 -11.45
C ILE A 233 28.50 15.91 -11.10
N ALA A 234 28.31 16.83 -12.04
CA ALA A 234 28.50 18.26 -11.81
C ALA A 234 27.62 18.77 -10.65
N ALA A 235 26.35 18.32 -10.60
CA ALA A 235 25.45 18.64 -9.50
C ALA A 235 25.94 18.10 -8.14
N LEU A 236 26.47 16.87 -8.10
CA LEU A 236 27.02 16.30 -6.86
C LEU A 236 28.32 17.00 -6.45
N GLU A 237 29.19 17.33 -7.40
CA GLU A 237 30.43 18.08 -7.14
C GLU A 237 30.14 19.45 -6.53
N SER A 238 29.10 20.14 -6.99
CA SER A 238 28.72 21.45 -6.43
C SER A 238 28.29 21.39 -4.95
N LEU A 239 27.92 20.21 -4.46
CA LEU A 239 27.54 20.00 -3.05
C LEU A 239 28.73 19.63 -2.16
N ARG A 240 29.91 19.35 -2.72
CA ARG A 240 31.07 18.96 -1.93
C ARG A 240 31.58 20.10 -1.05
N ARG A 241 31.94 19.74 0.18
CA ARG A 241 32.51 20.66 1.18
C ARG A 241 33.92 20.23 1.59
N PRO A 242 34.83 21.15 1.94
CA PRO A 242 36.22 20.84 2.25
C PRO A 242 36.44 19.84 3.41
N ARG A 243 35.53 19.73 4.36
CA ARG A 243 35.64 18.81 5.53
C ARG A 243 34.42 17.91 5.63
N GLN A 244 34.11 17.24 4.54
CA GLN A 244 32.93 16.39 4.48
C GLN A 244 33.24 15.00 5.04
N HIS A 245 32.41 14.52 5.97
CA HIS A 245 32.52 13.17 6.52
C HIS A 245 31.78 12.17 5.60
N PRO A 246 32.30 10.94 5.41
CA PRO A 246 31.64 9.92 4.57
C PRO A 246 30.20 9.59 5.00
N SER A 247 29.87 9.70 6.30
CA SER A 247 28.52 9.48 6.82
C SER A 247 27.57 10.66 6.67
N ASP A 248 28.06 11.84 6.20
CA ASP A 248 27.20 12.99 6.00
C ASP A 248 26.20 12.71 4.88
N SER A 249 24.97 13.23 5.07
CA SER A 249 23.96 13.20 4.02
C SER A 249 24.41 14.03 2.81
N VAL A 250 24.21 13.50 1.62
CA VAL A 250 24.46 14.24 0.36
C VAL A 250 23.53 15.45 0.25
N PHE A 251 22.29 15.30 0.68
CA PHE A 251 21.24 16.31 0.69
C PHE A 251 20.81 16.57 2.14
N PRO A 252 21.56 17.39 2.90
CA PRO A 252 21.22 17.68 4.28
C PRO A 252 19.90 18.45 4.37
N ARG A 253 19.12 18.19 5.41
CA ARG A 253 17.85 18.87 5.67
C ARG A 253 17.87 19.50 7.04
N GLU A 254 17.40 20.72 7.10
CA GLU A 254 17.06 21.38 8.34
C GLU A 254 15.65 20.95 8.75
N GLY A 255 15.47 20.50 10.00
CA GLY A 255 14.17 20.15 10.58
C GLY A 255 13.92 18.64 10.75
N SER A 256 12.68 18.25 10.83
CA SER A 256 12.22 16.91 11.24
C SER A 256 12.89 15.76 10.49
N LYS A 257 13.50 14.84 11.24
CA LYS A 257 14.22 13.63 10.77
C LYS A 257 13.41 12.67 9.87
N ASN A 258 12.10 12.88 9.70
CA ASN A 258 11.20 11.90 9.08
C ASN A 258 10.38 12.41 7.87
N SER A 259 10.57 13.65 7.42
CA SER A 259 9.77 14.23 6.35
C SER A 259 10.65 14.68 5.18
N PHE A 260 10.57 13.97 4.06
CA PHE A 260 11.18 14.39 2.79
C PHE A 260 10.22 15.34 2.08
N ASP A 261 9.96 16.52 2.68
CA ASP A 261 9.05 17.50 2.10
C ASP A 261 9.76 18.35 1.05
N THR A 262 9.51 18.05 -0.22
CA THR A 262 9.96 18.86 -1.35
C THR A 262 8.90 19.92 -1.75
N ARG A 263 7.73 19.91 -1.13
CA ARG A 263 6.60 20.73 -1.58
C ARG A 263 6.81 22.22 -1.34
N SER A 264 7.47 22.57 -0.24
CA SER A 264 7.68 23.96 0.18
C SER A 264 8.42 24.81 -0.85
N TRP A 265 9.36 24.22 -1.58
CA TRP A 265 10.14 24.91 -2.60
C TRP A 265 9.79 24.48 -4.04
N PHE A 266 9.50 23.20 -4.25
CA PHE A 266 9.29 22.63 -5.58
C PHE A 266 7.96 23.06 -6.20
N HIS A 267 6.86 23.10 -5.40
CA HIS A 267 5.56 23.53 -5.90
C HIS A 267 5.56 24.99 -6.41
N PRO A 268 6.07 25.98 -5.65
CA PRO A 268 6.17 27.36 -6.15
C PRO A 268 7.00 27.49 -7.42
N CYS A 269 8.06 26.67 -7.58
CA CYS A 269 8.86 26.67 -8.81
C CYS A 269 8.09 26.12 -10.01
N MET A 270 7.28 25.09 -9.82
CA MET A 270 6.44 24.54 -10.90
C MET A 270 5.36 25.53 -11.35
N GLU A 271 4.72 26.22 -10.38
CA GLU A 271 3.73 27.27 -10.67
C GLU A 271 4.35 28.39 -11.50
N GLU A 272 5.53 28.90 -11.09
CA GLU A 272 6.24 29.96 -11.81
C GLU A 272 6.70 29.49 -13.20
N ALA A 273 7.11 28.23 -13.35
CA ALA A 273 7.48 27.65 -14.65
C ALA A 273 6.27 27.31 -15.53
N GLY A 274 5.03 27.45 -15.04
CA GLY A 274 3.81 27.09 -15.75
C GLY A 274 3.63 25.57 -15.95
N ILE A 275 4.21 24.74 -15.05
CA ILE A 275 4.18 23.29 -15.14
C ILE A 275 3.07 22.72 -14.25
N THR A 276 2.11 22.05 -14.86
CA THR A 276 0.95 21.49 -14.17
C THR A 276 1.02 19.98 -14.06
N GLU A 277 0.27 19.40 -13.08
CA GLU A 277 0.11 17.95 -12.89
C GLU A 277 1.43 17.19 -12.70
N TYR A 278 2.44 17.85 -12.18
CA TYR A 278 3.78 17.31 -11.94
C TYR A 278 4.07 17.22 -10.44
N VAL A 279 4.64 16.13 -9.99
CA VAL A 279 5.05 15.90 -8.60
C VAL A 279 6.47 15.35 -8.58
N TRP A 280 7.16 15.43 -7.45
CA TRP A 280 8.57 14.98 -7.37
C TRP A 280 8.83 13.59 -7.99
N HIS A 281 7.91 12.65 -7.79
CA HIS A 281 8.08 11.30 -8.37
C HIS A 281 8.07 11.30 -9.91
N CYS A 282 7.54 12.33 -10.54
CA CYS A 282 7.58 12.48 -12.00
C CYS A 282 9.00 12.74 -12.53
N ASN A 283 9.96 13.18 -11.70
CA ASN A 283 11.38 13.25 -12.08
C ASN A 283 11.90 11.87 -12.50
N ARG A 284 11.50 10.83 -11.78
CA ARG A 284 11.84 9.45 -12.16
C ARG A 284 11.11 9.01 -13.43
N HIS A 285 9.89 9.46 -13.66
CA HIS A 285 9.21 9.24 -14.94
C HIS A 285 9.93 9.95 -16.07
N THR A 286 10.42 11.18 -15.84
CA THR A 286 11.23 11.95 -16.78
C THR A 286 12.51 11.19 -17.15
N PHE A 287 13.28 10.70 -16.17
CA PHE A 287 14.45 9.86 -16.38
C PHE A 287 14.16 8.67 -17.28
N CYS A 288 13.15 7.85 -16.93
CA CYS A 288 12.80 6.67 -17.72
C CYS A 288 12.28 7.03 -19.12
N SER A 289 11.52 8.11 -19.26
CA SER A 289 11.01 8.59 -20.55
C SER A 289 12.14 9.09 -21.45
N TRP A 290 13.08 9.83 -20.89
CA TRP A 290 14.24 10.31 -21.65
C TRP A 290 15.18 9.17 -22.08
N LEU A 291 15.36 8.13 -21.23
CA LEU A 291 16.05 6.92 -21.64
C LEU A 291 15.35 6.22 -22.80
N ALA A 292 14.01 6.09 -22.74
CA ALA A 292 13.25 5.50 -23.83
C ALA A 292 13.39 6.30 -25.14
N MET A 293 13.30 7.63 -25.07
CA MET A 293 13.51 8.53 -26.20
C MET A 293 14.94 8.50 -26.74
N ALA A 294 15.92 8.20 -25.88
CA ALA A 294 17.32 7.99 -26.24
C ALA A 294 17.62 6.53 -26.66
N TRP A 295 16.60 5.78 -27.07
CA TRP A 295 16.71 4.42 -27.63
C TRP A 295 17.13 3.31 -26.66
N ALA A 296 17.12 3.56 -25.34
CA ALA A 296 17.35 2.51 -24.37
C ALA A 296 16.28 1.42 -24.46
N SER A 297 16.69 0.18 -24.39
CA SER A 297 15.80 -0.98 -24.34
C SER A 297 15.00 -0.98 -23.02
N ILE A 298 13.87 -1.68 -23.00
CA ILE A 298 13.07 -1.82 -21.77
C ILE A 298 13.87 -2.44 -20.63
N LYS A 299 14.83 -3.32 -20.96
CA LYS A 299 15.71 -3.97 -20.00
C LYS A 299 16.70 -2.98 -19.39
N GLU A 300 17.34 -2.15 -20.22
CA GLU A 300 18.24 -1.09 -19.74
C GLU A 300 17.51 -0.07 -18.86
N ILE A 301 16.30 0.34 -19.24
CA ILE A 301 15.45 1.21 -18.41
C ILE A 301 15.11 0.52 -17.09
N GLN A 302 14.83 -0.78 -17.10
CA GLN A 302 14.55 -1.55 -15.88
C GLN A 302 15.75 -1.51 -14.92
N GLU A 303 16.93 -1.77 -15.42
CA GLU A 303 18.18 -1.81 -14.66
C GLU A 303 18.56 -0.42 -14.14
N ALA A 304 18.61 0.58 -15.01
CA ALA A 304 18.96 1.95 -14.66
C ALA A 304 18.02 2.53 -13.60
N ALA A 305 16.71 2.34 -13.76
CA ALA A 305 15.73 2.79 -12.79
C ALA A 305 15.65 1.89 -11.54
N GLY A 306 16.11 0.64 -11.58
CA GLY A 306 15.92 -0.35 -10.51
C GLY A 306 14.43 -0.72 -10.35
N HIS A 307 13.77 -1.05 -11.45
CA HIS A 307 12.40 -1.55 -11.43
C HIS A 307 12.38 -3.04 -11.10
N LYS A 308 11.53 -3.44 -10.16
CA LYS A 308 11.44 -4.84 -9.72
C LYS A 308 10.97 -5.78 -10.84
N THR A 309 10.12 -5.29 -11.73
CA THR A 309 9.57 -6.07 -12.84
C THR A 309 9.70 -5.30 -14.15
N ILE A 310 9.86 -6.01 -15.26
CA ILE A 310 9.95 -5.43 -16.58
C ILE A 310 8.65 -4.67 -16.97
N THR A 311 7.51 -5.11 -16.45
CA THR A 311 6.19 -4.46 -16.67
C THR A 311 6.19 -3.00 -16.20
N MET A 312 7.00 -2.66 -15.17
CA MET A 312 7.12 -1.27 -14.72
C MET A 312 7.81 -0.38 -15.76
N SER A 313 8.74 -0.94 -16.54
CA SER A 313 9.47 -0.23 -17.59
C SER A 313 8.71 -0.25 -18.93
N ALA A 314 7.92 -1.29 -19.19
CA ALA A 314 7.14 -1.43 -20.42
C ALA A 314 6.17 -0.26 -20.68
N ARG A 315 5.78 0.47 -19.64
CA ARG A 315 4.95 1.66 -19.75
C ARG A 315 5.61 2.83 -20.53
N TYR A 316 6.92 2.79 -20.72
CA TYR A 316 7.68 3.81 -21.48
C TYR A 316 7.94 3.39 -22.94
N SER A 317 7.61 2.16 -23.34
CA SER A 317 7.93 1.61 -24.65
C SER A 317 7.30 2.36 -25.82
N HIS A 318 6.19 3.06 -25.59
CA HIS A 318 5.52 3.84 -26.63
C HIS A 318 6.23 5.15 -26.98
N LEU A 319 7.19 5.59 -26.15
CA LEU A 319 7.96 6.83 -26.35
C LEU A 319 9.12 6.69 -27.35
N SER A 320 9.33 5.50 -27.89
CA SER A 320 10.38 5.21 -28.89
C SER A 320 9.80 4.61 -30.18
N PRO A 321 8.90 5.34 -30.89
CA PRO A 321 8.25 4.79 -32.09
C PRO A 321 9.21 4.57 -33.26
N ALA A 322 10.19 5.45 -33.47
CA ALA A 322 11.18 5.31 -34.54
C ALA A 322 12.12 4.11 -34.33
N HIS A 323 12.32 3.66 -33.09
CA HIS A 323 13.12 2.46 -32.79
C HIS A 323 12.48 1.20 -33.40
N ARG A 324 11.14 1.12 -33.45
CA ARG A 324 10.46 -0.05 -34.02
C ARG A 324 10.76 -0.23 -35.49
N LEU A 325 10.77 0.85 -36.25
CA LEU A 325 11.13 0.82 -37.67
C LEU A 325 12.60 0.42 -37.85
N SER A 326 13.52 1.04 -37.11
CA SER A 326 14.96 0.72 -37.23
C SER A 326 15.29 -0.73 -36.79
N VAL A 327 14.54 -1.31 -35.84
CA VAL A 327 14.70 -2.71 -35.46
C VAL A 327 14.28 -3.66 -36.58
N VAL A 328 13.18 -3.35 -37.29
CA VAL A 328 12.71 -4.16 -38.42
C VAL A 328 13.68 -4.03 -39.59
N GLU A 329 14.18 -2.83 -39.90
CA GLU A 329 15.19 -2.60 -40.96
C GLU A 329 16.51 -3.36 -40.74
N ARG A 330 16.87 -3.68 -39.49
CA ARG A 330 18.06 -4.53 -39.20
C ARG A 330 17.95 -5.94 -39.80
N ILE A 331 16.73 -6.45 -40.03
CA ILE A 331 16.55 -7.76 -40.66
C ILE A 331 16.98 -7.67 -42.11
N ALA A 332 16.62 -6.58 -42.83
CA ALA A 332 17.02 -6.36 -44.18
C ALA A 332 18.55 -6.19 -44.37
N SER A 333 19.20 -5.50 -43.41
CA SER A 333 20.67 -5.28 -43.44
C SER A 333 21.47 -6.48 -42.94
N ALA A 334 20.89 -7.41 -42.21
CA ALA A 334 21.58 -8.62 -41.75
C ALA A 334 21.63 -9.73 -42.81
N SER A 335 21.01 -9.50 -43.96
CA SER A 335 20.97 -10.45 -45.10
C SER A 335 22.02 -10.14 -46.20
N GLN A 336 22.89 -9.19 -45.93
CA GLN A 336 24.07 -8.86 -46.77
C GLN A 336 25.38 -9.25 -45.99
#